data_6bf1e3e893e60ec75d0907c0cc975579
#
_entry.id   6bf1e3e893e60ec75d0907c0cc975579
#
_cell.length_a   1.000
_cell.length_b   1.000
_cell.length_c   1.000
_cell.angle_alpha   90.00
_cell.angle_beta   90.00
_cell.angle_gamma   90.00
#
_symmetry.space_group_name_H-M   'P 1'
#
loop_
_entity.id
_entity.type
_entity.pdbx_description
1 polymer ?
#
loop_
_entity_poly.entity_id
_entity_poly.type
_entity_poly.pdbx_seq_one_letter_code
_entity_poly.pdbx_strand_id
1 'polypeptide(L)' 'GGPPRGRGASEDWQQALMRRFLHWAVAAQGEGLSVAAALDFIVFGKSCRAIDRERRRRSGYARRNLLDSLELYQRV' A
#
# COMPACT_ATOMS: atom_id res chain seq x y z
N GLY A 1 -8.59 -9.36 36.76
CA GLY A 1 -9.20 -8.81 35.71
C GLY A 1 -9.80 -9.75 34.72
N GLY A 2 -10.61 -9.20 33.93
CA GLY A 2 -11.22 -9.95 32.86
C GLY A 2 -10.23 -10.37 31.81
N PRO A 3 -10.67 -11.17 30.84
CA PRO A 3 -9.82 -11.54 29.73
C PRO A 3 -9.37 -10.30 28.96
N PRO A 4 -8.23 -10.35 28.32
CA PRO A 4 -7.69 -9.19 27.59
C PRO A 4 -8.48 -8.93 26.31
N ARG A 5 -9.68 -8.40 26.48
CA ARG A 5 -10.56 -8.11 25.34
C ARG A 5 -9.95 -7.17 24.34
N GLY A 6 -9.29 -6.12 24.84
CA GLY A 6 -8.63 -5.18 23.97
C GLY A 6 -7.55 -5.83 23.14
N ARG A 7 -6.82 -6.75 23.74
CA ARG A 7 -5.78 -7.48 23.04
C ARG A 7 -6.34 -8.35 21.94
N GLY A 8 -7.40 -9.11 22.23
CA GLY A 8 -8.04 -9.94 21.23
C GLY A 8 -8.61 -9.11 20.08
N ALA A 9 -9.26 -8.02 20.40
CA ALA A 9 -9.80 -7.11 19.39
C ALA A 9 -8.69 -6.50 18.56
N SER A 10 -7.55 -6.14 19.17
CA SER A 10 -6.40 -5.61 18.47
C SER A 10 -5.83 -6.61 17.49
N GLU A 11 -5.71 -7.85 17.91
CA GLU A 11 -5.19 -8.89 17.02
C GLU A 11 -6.09 -9.12 15.83
N ASP A 12 -7.40 -9.18 16.05
CA ASP A 12 -8.37 -9.35 14.98
C ASP A 12 -8.32 -8.19 14.01
N TRP A 13 -8.20 -6.97 14.53
CA TRP A 13 -8.10 -5.77 13.72
C TRP A 13 -6.82 -5.78 12.88
N GLN A 14 -5.69 -6.16 13.48
CA GLN A 14 -4.43 -6.24 12.79
C GLN A 14 -4.46 -7.30 11.69
N GLN A 15 -5.05 -8.45 11.97
CA GLN A 15 -5.20 -9.50 10.97
C GLN A 15 -6.08 -9.06 9.80
N ALA A 16 -7.16 -8.33 10.10
CA ALA A 16 -8.04 -7.82 9.05
C ALA A 16 -7.31 -6.81 8.17
N LEU A 17 -6.52 -5.92 8.76
CA LEU A 17 -5.73 -4.95 8.01
C LEU A 17 -4.68 -5.66 7.15
N MET A 18 -4.02 -6.66 7.71
CA MET A 18 -2.99 -7.39 6.98
C MET A 18 -3.59 -8.13 5.79
N ARG A 19 -4.73 -8.77 5.97
CA ARG A 19 -5.42 -9.45 4.86
C ARG A 19 -5.81 -8.48 3.77
N ARG A 20 -6.33 -7.32 4.14
CA ARG A 20 -6.70 -6.30 3.18
C ARG A 20 -5.48 -5.77 2.43
N PHE A 21 -4.39 -5.54 3.14
CA PHE A 21 -3.14 -5.11 2.52
C PHE A 21 -2.65 -6.14 1.51
N LEU A 22 -2.61 -7.42 1.90
CA LEU A 22 -2.13 -8.48 1.02
C LEU A 22 -3.04 -8.64 -0.20
N HIS A 23 -4.33 -8.55 0.00
CA HIS A 23 -5.29 -8.63 -1.10
C HIS A 23 -5.06 -7.50 -2.10
N TRP A 24 -4.88 -6.29 -1.59
CA TRP A 24 -4.58 -5.14 -2.44
C TRP A 24 -3.24 -5.31 -3.16
N ALA A 25 -2.21 -5.77 -2.47
CA ALA A 25 -0.88 -5.94 -3.05
C ALA A 25 -0.89 -6.96 -4.20
N VAL A 26 -1.60 -8.07 -4.01
CA VAL A 26 -1.74 -9.09 -5.05
C VAL A 26 -2.49 -8.52 -6.25
N ALA A 27 -3.60 -7.82 -6.00
CA ALA A 27 -4.39 -7.21 -7.05
C ALA A 27 -3.58 -6.15 -7.82
N ALA A 28 -2.81 -5.34 -7.12
CA ALA A 28 -1.96 -4.33 -7.74
C ALA A 28 -0.92 -4.95 -8.66
N GLN A 29 -0.27 -6.01 -8.19
CA GLN A 29 0.70 -6.73 -9.01
C GLN A 29 0.04 -7.31 -10.26
N GLY A 30 -1.16 -7.84 -10.12
CA GLY A 30 -1.92 -8.37 -11.24
C GLY A 30 -2.26 -7.33 -12.29
N GLU A 31 -2.37 -6.06 -11.89
CA GLU A 31 -2.62 -4.95 -12.81
C GLU A 31 -1.34 -4.26 -13.28
N GLY A 32 -0.19 -4.81 -12.94
CA GLY A 32 1.09 -4.24 -13.34
C GLY A 32 1.51 -3.01 -12.56
N LEU A 33 0.89 -2.77 -11.40
CA LEU A 33 1.24 -1.65 -10.55
C LEU A 33 2.38 -2.02 -9.61
N SER A 34 3.14 -1.02 -9.18
CA SER A 34 4.25 -1.22 -8.24
C SER A 34 3.81 -0.88 -6.83
N VAL A 35 3.63 -1.90 -6.00
CA VAL A 35 3.35 -1.72 -4.58
C VAL A 35 4.53 -1.05 -3.89
N ALA A 36 5.75 -1.44 -4.25
CA ALA A 36 6.95 -0.87 -3.66
C ALA A 36 7.05 0.63 -3.91
N ALA A 37 6.74 1.09 -5.11
CA ALA A 37 6.76 2.52 -5.42
C ALA A 37 5.69 3.28 -4.64
N ALA A 38 4.50 2.70 -4.49
CA ALA A 38 3.44 3.30 -3.69
C ALA A 38 3.86 3.42 -2.22
N LEU A 39 4.49 2.38 -1.67
CA LEU A 39 4.95 2.40 -0.30
C LEU A 39 6.10 3.38 -0.08
N ASP A 40 6.95 3.59 -1.08
CA ASP A 40 8.00 4.61 -0.99
C ASP A 40 7.39 5.98 -0.70
N PHE A 41 6.27 6.30 -1.32
CA PHE A 41 5.58 7.55 -1.07
C PHE A 41 4.86 7.53 0.28
N ILE A 42 4.04 6.50 0.51
CA ILE A 42 3.14 6.46 1.68
C ILE A 42 3.90 6.27 2.99
N VAL A 43 4.85 5.35 3.00
CA VAL A 43 5.55 4.96 4.23
C VAL A 43 6.84 5.76 4.42
N PHE A 44 7.61 5.91 3.36
CA PHE A 44 8.93 6.54 3.47
C PHE A 44 8.93 8.02 3.11
N GLY A 45 7.80 8.56 2.71
CA GLY A 45 7.65 9.98 2.45
C GLY A 45 8.48 10.49 1.27
N LYS A 46 8.88 9.62 0.36
CA LYS A 46 9.64 10.04 -0.81
C LYS A 46 8.76 10.80 -1.78
N SER A 47 9.33 11.83 -2.43
CA SER A 47 8.60 12.55 -3.45
C SER A 47 8.43 11.70 -4.70
N CYS A 48 7.40 11.97 -5.48
CA CYS A 48 7.19 11.25 -6.74
C CYS A 48 8.38 11.43 -7.70
N ARG A 49 8.99 12.61 -7.71
CA ARG A 49 10.19 12.86 -8.52
C ARG A 49 11.34 11.97 -8.10
N ALA A 50 11.57 11.83 -6.79
CA ALA A 50 12.64 11.00 -6.29
C ALA A 50 12.41 9.54 -6.67
N ILE A 51 11.16 9.09 -6.56
CA ILE A 51 10.80 7.71 -6.91
C ILE A 51 11.03 7.45 -8.39
N ASP A 52 10.60 8.37 -9.27
CA ASP A 52 10.82 8.26 -10.70
C ASP A 52 12.31 8.13 -11.02
N ARG A 53 13.13 8.95 -10.37
CA ARG A 53 14.57 8.98 -10.58
C ARG A 53 15.23 7.68 -10.10
N GLU A 54 14.90 7.27 -8.89
CA GLU A 54 15.49 6.08 -8.29
C GLU A 54 15.14 4.82 -9.08
N ARG A 55 13.93 4.77 -9.61
CA ARG A 55 13.45 3.62 -10.38
C ARG A 55 13.68 3.76 -11.87
N ARG A 56 14.34 4.85 -12.29
CA ARG A 56 14.66 5.12 -13.69
C ARG A 56 13.42 5.07 -14.56
N ARG A 57 12.38 5.75 -14.11
CA ARG A 57 11.12 5.83 -14.82
C ARG A 57 10.88 7.24 -15.34
N ARG A 58 9.91 7.35 -16.25
CA ARG A 58 9.48 8.64 -16.77
C ARG A 58 8.96 9.53 -15.66
N SER A 59 9.10 10.84 -15.85
CA SER A 59 8.42 11.80 -15.02
C SER A 59 6.91 11.52 -15.03
N GLY A 60 6.32 11.49 -13.83
CA GLY A 60 4.90 11.19 -13.67
C GLY A 60 4.56 9.73 -13.40
N TYR A 61 5.53 8.83 -13.53
CA TYR A 61 5.30 7.41 -13.27
C TYR A 61 4.83 7.15 -11.83
N ALA A 62 5.57 7.68 -10.86
CA ALA A 62 5.26 7.43 -9.45
C ALA A 62 3.89 7.97 -9.09
N ARG A 63 3.55 9.17 -9.60
CA ARG A 63 2.25 9.77 -9.35
C ARG A 63 1.13 8.90 -9.93
N ARG A 64 1.27 8.49 -11.17
CA ARG A 64 0.27 7.66 -11.82
C ARG A 64 0.10 6.32 -11.10
N ASN A 65 1.23 5.71 -10.78
CA ASN A 65 1.23 4.45 -10.04
C ASN A 65 0.54 4.60 -8.69
N LEU A 66 0.81 5.69 -7.98
CA LEU A 66 0.20 5.95 -6.69
C LEU A 66 -1.31 6.12 -6.82
N LEU A 67 -1.76 6.94 -7.76
CA LEU A 67 -3.19 7.19 -7.95
C LEU A 67 -3.94 5.91 -8.33
N ASP A 68 -3.38 5.14 -9.25
CA ASP A 68 -3.99 3.88 -9.67
C ASP A 68 -4.02 2.87 -8.53
N SER A 69 -2.96 2.82 -7.72
CA SER A 69 -2.88 1.93 -6.57
C SER A 69 -3.91 2.29 -5.50
N LEU A 70 -4.10 3.58 -5.24
CA LEU A 70 -5.10 4.03 -4.27
C LEU A 70 -6.52 3.78 -4.77
N GLU A 71 -6.76 4.00 -6.04
CA GLU A 71 -8.05 3.70 -6.63
C GLU A 71 -8.37 2.21 -6.50
N LEU A 72 -7.40 1.37 -6.79
CA LEU A 72 -7.56 -0.07 -6.65
C LEU A 72 -7.86 -0.46 -5.20
N TYR A 73 -7.19 0.18 -4.24
CA TYR A 73 -7.42 -0.08 -2.82
C TYR A 73 -8.88 0.15 -2.43
N GLN A 74 -9.52 1.14 -3.02
CA GLN A 74 -10.93 1.43 -2.76
C GLN A 74 -11.86 0.38 -3.35
N ARG A 75 -11.41 -0.31 -4.40
CA ARG A 75 -12.23 -1.31 -5.08
C ARG A 75 -12.09 -2.71 -4.50
N VAL A 76 -11.02 -3.00 -3.80
CA VAL A 76 -10.77 -4.35 -3.27
C VAL A 76 -11.14 -4.55 -1.79
#